data_2c0cfd6a010da0b2cd6e32f803c798dc
#
_entry.id   2c0cfd6a010da0b2cd6e32f803c798dc
#
_cell.length_a   1.000
_cell.length_b   1.000
_cell.length_c   1.000
_cell.angle_alpha   90.00
_cell.angle_beta   90.00
_cell.angle_gamma   90.00
#
_symmetry.space_group_name_H-M   'P 1'
#
loop_
_entity.id
_entity.type
_entity.pdbx_description
1 polymer ?
#
loop_
_entity_poly.entity_id
_entity_poly.type
_entity_poly.pdbx_seq_one_letter_code
_entity_poly.pdbx_strand_id
1 'polypeptide(L)'
;MSKTVLYLLDYYLPHTWGVETVFEQIISHSVEKGYQVIVLTSLYDPKLKKLEKENNLKIIRTGRWRKSFIRSGFWTGRKLLKREKIDFIHTSTYWGAIPASLLGMLFKKKVLITVHEIFGQLWKQYKPWRSARIYQVFEWLIFQLPYSMYHCVSLYTLNSLRIAYWIADEKLRLIYNGVDHNFWDRSKVSAAEKNTIREKYQLWSYFSLLYFWHTGISKGIDTLLEAVPELLTQSEDLQLIFNFIPAQRDTEIKIRLSSLLEKIAPEAAKRVKVYNGLPKSELRALVSQVDGVIAPSLSEGFWSVHTETLALGTPLITTAISSLPEVTGGKTIMMRPWDKASLLSAVQKLKKSEYESLPEKFFDREKQYAEIELLYQNIS
;
A
#
# COMPACT_ATOMS: atom_id res chain seq x y z
N MET A 1 32.27 2.39 12.34
CA MET A 1 32.13 1.20 11.47
C MET A 1 30.73 1.21 10.86
N SER A 2 30.60 0.93 9.58
CA SER A 2 29.31 0.81 8.91
C SER A 2 28.49 -0.34 9.53
N LYS A 3 27.22 -0.09 9.90
CA LYS A 3 26.32 -1.14 10.41
C LYS A 3 25.76 -1.97 9.26
N THR A 4 25.50 -3.25 9.50
CA THR A 4 24.92 -4.18 8.53
C THR A 4 23.52 -4.56 8.94
N VAL A 5 22.54 -4.31 8.07
CA VAL A 5 21.12 -4.64 8.27
C VAL A 5 20.76 -5.85 7.40
N LEU A 6 20.11 -6.85 7.99
CA LEU A 6 19.50 -7.95 7.26
C LEU A 6 17.98 -7.73 7.17
N TYR A 7 17.48 -7.44 5.98
CA TYR A 7 16.05 -7.40 5.72
C TYR A 7 15.54 -8.80 5.34
N LEU A 8 14.50 -9.27 6.00
CA LEU A 8 13.76 -10.48 5.60
C LEU A 8 12.36 -10.07 5.14
N LEU A 9 12.13 -10.15 3.84
CA LEU A 9 10.88 -9.67 3.21
C LEU A 9 10.25 -10.79 2.38
N ASP A 10 8.93 -10.88 2.41
CA ASP A 10 8.19 -11.87 1.61
C ASP A 10 8.46 -11.69 0.12
N TYR A 11 8.33 -10.44 -0.34
CA TYR A 11 8.61 -9.98 -1.68
C TYR A 11 9.51 -8.76 -1.64
N TYR A 12 10.23 -8.57 -2.71
CA TYR A 12 11.03 -7.37 -2.97
C TYR A 12 11.12 -7.15 -4.48
N LEU A 13 11.68 -6.04 -4.91
CA LEU A 13 11.81 -5.69 -6.32
C LEU A 13 12.19 -6.86 -7.23
N PRO A 14 11.61 -6.95 -8.43
CA PRO A 14 10.73 -5.98 -9.13
C PRO A 14 9.23 -6.09 -8.77
N HIS A 15 8.86 -6.79 -7.72
CA HIS A 15 7.48 -6.80 -7.21
C HIS A 15 7.22 -5.46 -6.49
N THR A 16 6.24 -4.69 -6.98
CA THR A 16 5.99 -3.30 -6.57
C THR A 16 4.57 -3.07 -6.04
N TRP A 17 4.24 -3.67 -4.91
CA TRP A 17 3.04 -3.30 -4.15
C TRP A 17 3.42 -2.30 -3.04
N GLY A 18 2.44 -1.85 -2.25
CA GLY A 18 2.67 -0.81 -1.25
C GLY A 18 3.80 -1.11 -0.25
N VAL A 19 3.87 -2.35 0.25
CA VAL A 19 4.90 -2.76 1.22
C VAL A 19 6.29 -2.71 0.59
N GLU A 20 6.44 -3.29 -0.60
CA GLU A 20 7.73 -3.35 -1.31
C GLU A 20 8.23 -1.96 -1.68
N THR A 21 7.33 -1.05 -2.07
CA THR A 21 7.67 0.35 -2.37
C THR A 21 8.19 1.08 -1.13
N VAL A 22 7.56 0.88 0.02
CA VAL A 22 8.04 1.47 1.29
C VAL A 22 9.41 0.91 1.67
N PHE A 23 9.61 -0.41 1.56
CA PHE A 23 10.92 -1.02 1.86
C PHE A 23 11.99 -0.64 0.84
N GLU A 24 11.67 -0.50 -0.44
CA GLU A 24 12.61 0.03 -1.44
C GLU A 24 13.15 1.40 -1.02
N GLN A 25 12.27 2.31 -0.63
CA GLN A 25 12.64 3.65 -0.18
C GLN A 25 13.51 3.62 1.07
N ILE A 26 13.12 2.84 2.09
CA ILE A 26 13.88 2.69 3.34
C ILE A 26 15.26 2.07 3.07
N ILE A 27 15.33 1.06 2.22
CA ILE A 27 16.57 0.36 1.86
C ILE A 27 17.49 1.27 1.08
N SER A 28 16.98 1.99 0.07
CA SER A 28 17.77 2.97 -0.70
C SER A 28 18.36 4.03 0.20
N HIS A 29 17.54 4.62 1.07
CA HIS A 29 18.03 5.59 2.05
C HIS A 29 19.09 5.00 3.00
N SER A 30 18.91 3.77 3.46
CA SER A 30 19.90 3.09 4.32
C SER A 30 21.25 2.91 3.59
N VAL A 31 21.21 2.54 2.29
CA VAL A 31 22.41 2.45 1.45
C VAL A 31 23.09 3.80 1.29
N GLU A 32 22.35 4.86 1.04
CA GLU A 32 22.84 6.25 0.93
C GLU A 32 23.51 6.72 2.24
N LYS A 33 22.98 6.31 3.38
CA LYS A 33 23.56 6.58 4.71
C LYS A 33 24.75 5.69 5.07
N GLY A 34 25.19 4.84 4.14
CA GLY A 34 26.40 4.01 4.30
C GLY A 34 26.19 2.70 5.05
N TYR A 35 24.95 2.28 5.31
CA TYR A 35 24.70 0.93 5.85
C TYR A 35 25.08 -0.13 4.80
N GLN A 36 25.59 -1.27 5.27
CA GLN A 36 25.64 -2.48 4.47
C GLN A 36 24.27 -3.15 4.55
N VAL A 37 23.64 -3.37 3.41
CA VAL A 37 22.26 -3.88 3.34
C VAL A 37 22.22 -5.24 2.66
N ILE A 38 21.63 -6.22 3.35
CA ILE A 38 21.33 -7.54 2.79
C ILE A 38 19.84 -7.72 2.78
N VAL A 39 19.24 -7.88 1.59
CA VAL A 39 17.84 -8.22 1.43
C VAL A 39 17.71 -9.71 1.13
N LEU A 40 17.08 -10.44 2.04
CA LEU A 40 16.73 -11.85 1.85
C LEU A 40 15.23 -11.95 1.58
N THR A 41 14.87 -12.42 0.39
CA THR A 41 13.47 -12.44 -0.08
C THR A 41 13.12 -13.71 -0.86
N SER A 42 11.86 -13.90 -1.21
CA SER A 42 11.42 -15.06 -1.98
C SER A 42 11.82 -14.96 -3.46
N LEU A 43 12.10 -16.12 -4.08
CA LEU A 43 12.26 -16.26 -5.52
C LEU A 43 10.89 -16.57 -6.14
N TYR A 44 9.98 -15.58 -6.13
CA TYR A 44 8.60 -15.76 -6.59
C TYR A 44 8.47 -15.93 -8.10
N ASP A 45 9.41 -15.37 -8.87
CA ASP A 45 9.52 -15.57 -10.32
C ASP A 45 10.88 -16.27 -10.61
N PRO A 46 10.86 -17.46 -11.26
CA PRO A 46 12.08 -18.19 -11.58
C PRO A 46 13.02 -17.47 -12.57
N LYS A 47 12.53 -16.44 -13.28
CA LYS A 47 13.34 -15.59 -14.17
C LYS A 47 14.25 -14.61 -13.41
N LEU A 48 13.97 -14.35 -12.15
CA LEU A 48 14.76 -13.43 -11.33
C LEU A 48 16.12 -14.03 -10.96
N LYS A 49 17.12 -13.18 -10.87
CA LYS A 49 18.46 -13.57 -10.40
C LYS A 49 18.39 -13.95 -8.92
N LYS A 50 19.02 -15.08 -8.56
CA LYS A 50 19.10 -15.55 -7.16
C LYS A 50 19.98 -14.66 -6.30
N LEU A 51 20.94 -13.97 -6.89
CA LEU A 51 21.86 -13.06 -6.23
C LEU A 51 22.09 -11.83 -7.10
N GLU A 52 21.92 -10.67 -6.50
CA GLU A 52 22.29 -9.38 -7.06
C GLU A 52 23.16 -8.64 -6.05
N LYS A 53 24.15 -7.90 -6.53
CA LYS A 53 25.02 -7.07 -5.71
C LYS A 53 25.26 -5.77 -6.41
N GLU A 54 25.05 -4.69 -5.71
CA GLU A 54 25.31 -3.34 -6.19
C GLU A 54 25.72 -2.46 -5.00
N ASN A 55 26.94 -1.92 -5.06
CA ASN A 55 27.49 -1.11 -3.96
C ASN A 55 27.32 -1.81 -2.58
N ASN A 56 26.65 -1.14 -1.66
CA ASN A 56 26.37 -1.63 -0.30
C ASN A 56 25.08 -2.47 -0.20
N LEU A 57 24.45 -2.82 -1.33
CA LEU A 57 23.22 -3.61 -1.39
C LEU A 57 23.48 -5.01 -1.94
N LYS A 58 23.02 -6.02 -1.21
CA LYS A 58 23.05 -7.42 -1.63
C LYS A 58 21.65 -8.02 -1.54
N ILE A 59 21.08 -8.44 -2.66
CA ILE A 59 19.76 -9.07 -2.73
C ILE A 59 19.94 -10.57 -2.95
N ILE A 60 19.34 -11.36 -2.07
CA ILE A 60 19.40 -12.84 -2.12
C ILE A 60 17.97 -13.36 -2.19
N ARG A 61 17.65 -14.12 -3.24
CA ARG A 61 16.31 -14.72 -3.41
C ARG A 61 16.36 -16.23 -3.18
N THR A 62 15.41 -16.73 -2.36
CA THR A 62 15.36 -18.15 -1.97
C THR A 62 13.92 -18.63 -1.82
N GLY A 63 13.71 -19.95 -2.00
CA GLY A 63 12.35 -20.51 -2.04
C GLY A 63 11.60 -20.16 -3.31
N ARG A 64 10.47 -20.83 -3.56
CA ARG A 64 9.65 -20.58 -4.77
C ARG A 64 8.35 -19.84 -4.48
N TRP A 65 7.88 -19.88 -3.20
CA TRP A 65 6.56 -19.36 -2.79
C TRP A 65 6.66 -18.70 -1.43
N ARG A 66 5.77 -17.76 -1.13
CA ARG A 66 5.70 -17.11 0.19
C ARG A 66 5.78 -18.10 1.36
N LYS A 67 4.98 -19.17 1.34
CA LYS A 67 5.00 -20.20 2.41
C LYS A 67 6.33 -20.94 2.51
N SER A 68 6.97 -21.24 1.37
CA SER A 68 8.28 -21.92 1.37
C SER A 68 9.40 -21.00 1.85
N PHE A 69 9.18 -19.67 1.82
CA PHE A 69 10.13 -18.69 2.30
C PHE A 69 10.37 -18.81 3.82
N ILE A 70 9.39 -19.21 4.61
CA ILE A 70 9.64 -19.46 6.05
C ILE A 70 10.83 -20.39 6.23
N ARG A 71 10.82 -21.54 5.57
CA ARG A 71 11.90 -22.54 5.69
C ARG A 71 13.19 -22.11 4.99
N SER A 72 13.09 -21.67 3.73
CA SER A 72 14.28 -21.31 2.94
C SER A 72 14.92 -20.02 3.44
N GLY A 73 14.14 -19.04 3.86
CA GLY A 73 14.60 -17.81 4.49
C GLY A 73 15.31 -18.06 5.81
N PHE A 74 14.77 -18.96 6.65
CA PHE A 74 15.43 -19.35 7.88
C PHE A 74 16.81 -19.98 7.62
N TRP A 75 16.91 -21.00 6.76
CA TRP A 75 18.18 -21.68 6.52
C TRP A 75 19.20 -20.80 5.80
N THR A 76 18.76 -19.95 4.87
CA THR A 76 19.65 -19.01 4.19
C THR A 76 20.09 -17.90 5.15
N GLY A 77 19.17 -17.33 5.93
CA GLY A 77 19.46 -16.32 6.95
C GLY A 77 20.43 -16.86 8.02
N ARG A 78 20.24 -18.12 8.45
CA ARG A 78 21.18 -18.79 9.38
C ARG A 78 22.59 -18.88 8.81
N LYS A 79 22.74 -19.18 7.52
CA LYS A 79 24.06 -19.20 6.85
C LYS A 79 24.68 -17.80 6.79
N LEU A 80 23.87 -16.79 6.50
CA LEU A 80 24.30 -15.38 6.46
C LEU A 80 24.78 -14.91 7.83
N LEU A 81 24.00 -15.12 8.88
CA LEU A 81 24.33 -14.72 10.26
C LEU A 81 25.57 -15.42 10.83
N LYS A 82 25.95 -16.59 10.26
CA LYS A 82 27.21 -17.27 10.60
C LYS A 82 28.43 -16.72 9.85
N ARG A 83 28.23 -16.12 8.69
CA ARG A 83 29.34 -15.74 7.78
C ARG A 83 29.56 -14.23 7.73
N GLU A 84 28.55 -13.45 8.02
CA GLU A 84 28.58 -12.00 7.88
C GLU A 84 28.26 -11.34 9.23
N LYS A 85 28.89 -10.23 9.51
CA LYS A 85 28.63 -9.45 10.73
C LYS A 85 27.35 -8.65 10.51
N ILE A 86 26.21 -9.21 10.91
CA ILE A 86 24.90 -8.56 10.86
C ILE A 86 24.64 -7.96 12.23
N ASP A 87 24.25 -6.68 12.28
CA ASP A 87 24.02 -5.97 13.53
C ASP A 87 22.58 -6.21 14.02
N PHE A 88 21.57 -6.07 13.16
CA PHE A 88 20.19 -6.35 13.48
C PHE A 88 19.40 -6.82 12.25
N ILE A 89 18.15 -7.25 12.49
CA ILE A 89 17.25 -7.76 11.47
C ILE A 89 16.05 -6.82 11.36
N HIS A 90 15.62 -6.47 10.14
CA HIS A 90 14.39 -5.75 9.88
C HIS A 90 13.47 -6.59 9.00
N THR A 91 12.20 -6.71 9.37
CA THR A 91 11.23 -7.52 8.64
C THR A 91 9.90 -6.79 8.51
N SER A 92 9.04 -7.32 7.66
CA SER A 92 7.63 -6.94 7.52
C SER A 92 6.73 -8.01 8.13
N THR A 93 5.46 -7.71 8.39
CA THR A 93 4.38 -8.69 8.54
C THR A 93 4.27 -9.45 7.22
N TYR A 94 3.99 -10.67 7.22
CA TYR A 94 3.61 -11.85 7.81
C TYR A 94 4.67 -12.98 7.69
N TRP A 95 4.96 -13.46 6.43
CA TRP A 95 5.76 -14.68 6.21
C TRP A 95 7.25 -14.48 6.49
N GLY A 96 7.79 -13.27 6.25
CA GLY A 96 9.15 -12.89 6.58
C GLY A 96 9.38 -12.73 8.09
N ALA A 97 8.33 -12.39 8.82
CA ALA A 97 8.36 -12.16 10.26
C ALA A 97 8.78 -13.40 11.07
N ILE A 98 8.29 -14.59 10.67
CA ILE A 98 8.58 -15.86 11.38
C ILE A 98 10.08 -16.19 11.32
N PRO A 99 10.72 -16.34 10.14
CA PRO A 99 12.15 -16.65 10.07
C PRO A 99 13.00 -15.52 10.67
N ALA A 100 12.60 -14.25 10.57
CA ALA A 100 13.31 -13.14 11.18
C ALA A 100 13.33 -13.26 12.71
N SER A 101 12.21 -13.52 13.35
CA SER A 101 12.12 -13.70 14.80
C SER A 101 12.91 -14.92 15.28
N LEU A 102 12.78 -16.06 14.61
CA LEU A 102 13.53 -17.28 14.96
C LEU A 102 15.05 -17.08 14.85
N LEU A 103 15.49 -16.36 13.81
CA LEU A 103 16.90 -16.02 13.62
C LEU A 103 17.39 -15.03 14.69
N GLY A 104 16.56 -14.05 15.03
CA GLY A 104 16.83 -13.10 16.10
C GLY A 104 17.09 -13.81 17.43
N MET A 105 16.21 -14.75 17.80
CA MET A 105 16.38 -15.57 19.01
C MET A 105 17.66 -16.42 18.94
N LEU A 106 17.88 -17.14 17.83
CA LEU A 106 19.01 -18.07 17.70
C LEU A 106 20.38 -17.37 17.74
N PHE A 107 20.48 -16.17 17.17
CA PHE A 107 21.72 -15.42 17.05
C PHE A 107 21.80 -14.22 18.01
N LYS A 108 20.82 -14.07 18.92
CA LYS A 108 20.71 -12.95 19.87
C LYS A 108 20.77 -11.60 19.17
N LYS A 109 20.10 -11.49 17.99
CA LYS A 109 20.01 -10.24 17.23
C LYS A 109 18.68 -9.56 17.52
N LYS A 110 18.72 -8.24 17.61
CA LYS A 110 17.51 -7.43 17.70
C LYS A 110 16.71 -7.55 16.40
N VAL A 111 15.38 -7.62 16.51
CA VAL A 111 14.48 -7.71 15.36
C VAL A 111 13.49 -6.58 15.41
N LEU A 112 13.49 -5.75 14.37
CA LEU A 112 12.48 -4.74 14.09
C LEU A 112 11.46 -5.33 13.12
N ILE A 113 10.17 -5.15 13.43
CA ILE A 113 9.08 -5.48 12.51
C ILE A 113 8.32 -4.22 12.11
N THR A 114 8.18 -3.96 10.81
CA THR A 114 7.25 -2.93 10.29
C THR A 114 5.88 -3.55 10.09
N VAL A 115 4.87 -2.96 10.74
CA VAL A 115 3.48 -3.42 10.70
C VAL A 115 2.70 -2.52 9.74
N HIS A 116 2.52 -3.01 8.51
CA HIS A 116 1.83 -2.26 7.45
C HIS A 116 0.31 -2.36 7.54
N GLU A 117 -0.23 -3.50 7.97
CA GLU A 117 -1.66 -3.72 8.05
C GLU A 117 -1.98 -4.78 9.11
N ILE A 118 -3.11 -4.61 9.79
CA ILE A 118 -3.66 -5.55 10.76
C ILE A 118 -5.11 -5.81 10.36
N PHE A 119 -5.41 -7.03 9.98
CA PHE A 119 -6.77 -7.42 9.57
C PHE A 119 -7.65 -7.76 10.78
N GLY A 120 -7.13 -8.47 11.78
CA GLY A 120 -7.88 -8.80 12.98
C GLY A 120 -9.26 -9.42 12.69
N GLN A 121 -10.34 -8.71 13.12
CA GLN A 121 -11.72 -9.15 12.87
C GLN A 121 -12.13 -9.05 11.38
N LEU A 122 -11.45 -8.22 10.59
CA LEU A 122 -11.75 -8.07 9.16
C LEU A 122 -11.50 -9.35 8.35
N TRP A 123 -10.68 -10.28 8.86
CA TRP A 123 -10.52 -11.60 8.23
C TRP A 123 -11.87 -12.31 7.99
N LYS A 124 -12.88 -12.08 8.85
CA LYS A 124 -14.22 -12.65 8.69
C LYS A 124 -14.99 -12.11 7.48
N GLN A 125 -14.62 -10.94 7.00
CA GLN A 125 -15.22 -10.32 5.82
C GLN A 125 -14.56 -10.78 4.52
N TYR A 126 -13.29 -11.19 4.59
CA TYR A 126 -12.49 -11.59 3.42
C TYR A 126 -12.42 -13.09 3.21
N LYS A 127 -12.77 -13.90 4.21
CA LYS A 127 -12.63 -15.35 4.17
C LYS A 127 -13.84 -16.05 4.78
N PRO A 128 -14.17 -17.27 4.31
CA PRO A 128 -15.11 -18.14 5.02
C PRO A 128 -14.71 -18.27 6.49
N TRP A 129 -15.69 -18.38 7.39
CA TRP A 129 -15.49 -18.28 8.83
C TRP A 129 -14.38 -19.19 9.41
N ARG A 130 -14.25 -20.44 8.90
CA ARG A 130 -13.19 -21.37 9.32
C ARG A 130 -11.80 -20.85 8.94
N SER A 131 -11.63 -20.43 7.70
CA SER A 131 -10.37 -19.85 7.24
C SER A 131 -10.05 -18.54 7.96
N ALA A 132 -11.05 -17.68 8.16
CA ALA A 132 -10.89 -16.43 8.89
C ALA A 132 -10.32 -16.65 10.31
N ARG A 133 -10.84 -17.65 11.04
CA ARG A 133 -10.31 -18.04 12.36
C ARG A 133 -8.84 -18.46 12.30
N ILE A 134 -8.48 -19.28 11.31
CA ILE A 134 -7.09 -19.71 11.14
C ILE A 134 -6.18 -18.51 10.89
N TYR A 135 -6.58 -17.57 10.01
CA TYR A 135 -5.80 -16.36 9.74
C TYR A 135 -5.71 -15.42 10.94
N GLN A 136 -6.78 -15.29 11.74
CA GLN A 136 -6.76 -14.52 12.98
C GLN A 136 -5.77 -15.10 14.00
N VAL A 137 -5.79 -16.43 14.21
CA VAL A 137 -4.84 -17.09 15.10
C VAL A 137 -3.41 -16.97 14.58
N PHE A 138 -3.21 -17.13 13.27
CA PHE A 138 -1.91 -16.98 12.65
C PHE A 138 -1.35 -15.55 12.81
N GLU A 139 -2.18 -14.54 12.57
CA GLU A 139 -1.81 -13.13 12.75
C GLU A 139 -1.47 -12.83 14.23
N TRP A 140 -2.30 -13.35 15.16
CA TRP A 140 -2.04 -13.22 16.59
C TRP A 140 -0.69 -13.85 16.97
N LEU A 141 -0.42 -15.08 16.53
CA LEU A 141 0.86 -15.76 16.79
C LEU A 141 2.04 -14.99 16.26
N ILE A 142 1.94 -14.41 15.06
CA ILE A 142 3.02 -13.58 14.48
C ILE A 142 3.34 -12.41 15.41
N PHE A 143 2.33 -11.68 15.90
CA PHE A 143 2.59 -10.53 16.76
C PHE A 143 3.04 -10.90 18.17
N GLN A 144 2.86 -12.14 18.62
CA GLN A 144 3.41 -12.64 19.90
C GLN A 144 4.86 -13.12 19.79
N LEU A 145 5.45 -13.15 18.60
CA LEU A 145 6.87 -13.49 18.45
C LEU A 145 7.75 -12.39 19.09
N PRO A 146 8.95 -12.75 19.62
CA PRO A 146 9.78 -11.84 20.39
C PRO A 146 10.53 -10.83 19.52
N TYR A 147 9.81 -9.82 19.03
CA TYR A 147 10.44 -8.65 18.40
C TYR A 147 10.96 -7.68 19.44
N SER A 148 12.06 -7.02 19.10
CA SER A 148 12.63 -5.97 19.94
C SER A 148 11.84 -4.68 19.84
N MET A 149 11.29 -4.39 18.65
CA MET A 149 10.57 -3.17 18.35
C MET A 149 9.56 -3.39 17.23
N TYR A 150 8.43 -2.68 17.30
CA TYR A 150 7.39 -2.63 16.27
C TYR A 150 7.33 -1.22 15.70
N HIS A 151 7.63 -1.06 14.44
CA HIS A 151 7.37 0.14 13.66
C HIS A 151 5.92 0.09 13.15
N CYS A 152 5.07 0.94 13.67
CA CYS A 152 3.67 1.07 13.30
C CYS A 152 3.52 2.21 12.28
N VAL A 153 2.98 1.93 11.10
CA VAL A 153 2.85 2.91 10.02
C VAL A 153 1.69 3.89 10.21
N SER A 154 0.86 3.67 11.24
CA SER A 154 -0.28 4.52 11.62
C SER A 154 -0.64 4.37 13.09
N LEU A 155 -1.36 5.35 13.63
CA LEU A 155 -1.90 5.27 14.99
C LEU A 155 -2.91 4.12 15.11
N TYR A 156 -3.65 3.83 14.02
CA TYR A 156 -4.53 2.66 13.96
C TYR A 156 -3.75 1.35 14.17
N THR A 157 -2.64 1.14 13.46
CA THR A 157 -1.82 -0.07 13.62
C THR A 157 -1.20 -0.14 15.00
N LEU A 158 -0.74 0.99 15.54
CA LEU A 158 -0.19 1.08 16.90
C LEU A 158 -1.23 0.71 17.95
N ASN A 159 -2.41 1.33 17.92
CA ASN A 159 -3.48 1.06 18.86
C ASN A 159 -4.02 -0.39 18.74
N SER A 160 -4.07 -0.92 17.52
CA SER A 160 -4.44 -2.32 17.30
C SER A 160 -3.45 -3.28 17.97
N LEU A 161 -2.14 -3.05 17.84
CA LEU A 161 -1.12 -3.85 18.53
C LEU A 161 -1.23 -3.73 20.05
N ARG A 162 -1.41 -2.52 20.56
CA ARG A 162 -1.56 -2.26 21.99
C ARG A 162 -2.78 -2.96 22.58
N ILE A 163 -3.95 -2.80 21.95
CA ILE A 163 -5.24 -3.19 22.51
C ILE A 163 -5.57 -4.65 22.20
N ALA A 164 -5.41 -5.07 20.94
CA ALA A 164 -5.85 -6.40 20.51
C ALA A 164 -4.78 -7.49 20.68
N TYR A 165 -3.50 -7.09 20.65
CA TYR A 165 -2.37 -8.03 20.77
C TYR A 165 -1.53 -7.84 22.03
N TRP A 166 -1.89 -6.88 22.89
CA TRP A 166 -1.27 -6.59 24.19
C TRP A 166 0.24 -6.36 24.11
N ILE A 167 0.70 -5.69 23.06
CA ILE A 167 2.11 -5.33 22.92
C ILE A 167 2.37 -4.11 23.80
N ALA A 168 3.43 -4.20 24.59
CA ALA A 168 3.82 -3.15 25.53
C ALA A 168 4.29 -1.87 24.81
N ASP A 169 3.91 -0.72 25.35
CA ASP A 169 4.10 0.61 24.73
C ASP A 169 5.57 0.95 24.44
N GLU A 170 6.46 0.49 25.30
CA GLU A 170 7.90 0.70 25.12
C GLU A 170 8.47 0.03 23.86
N LYS A 171 7.76 -0.95 23.29
CA LYS A 171 8.12 -1.61 22.04
C LYS A 171 7.46 -0.98 20.81
N LEU A 172 6.46 -0.14 20.98
CA LEU A 172 5.71 0.46 19.89
C LEU A 172 6.33 1.78 19.45
N ARG A 173 6.49 1.99 18.15
CA ARG A 173 6.95 3.26 17.56
C ARG A 173 6.05 3.62 16.39
N LEU A 174 5.40 4.77 16.49
CA LEU A 174 4.63 5.35 15.40
C LEU A 174 5.57 6.12 14.49
N ILE A 175 5.70 5.65 13.25
CA ILE A 175 6.39 6.38 12.19
C ILE A 175 5.54 6.25 10.94
N TYR A 176 4.92 7.34 10.51
CA TYR A 176 4.10 7.36 9.31
C TYR A 176 4.92 7.12 8.06
N ASN A 177 4.34 6.45 7.06
CA ASN A 177 4.96 6.39 5.75
C ASN A 177 4.98 7.78 5.11
N GLY A 178 6.10 8.13 4.51
CA GLY A 178 6.28 9.42 3.86
C GLY A 178 5.84 9.42 2.40
N VAL A 179 5.46 10.59 1.93
CA VAL A 179 5.13 10.89 0.55
C VAL A 179 6.24 11.73 -0.07
N ASP A 180 6.56 11.46 -1.29
CA ASP A 180 7.45 12.33 -2.09
C ASP A 180 6.69 13.57 -2.55
N HIS A 181 6.61 14.58 -1.67
CA HIS A 181 5.95 15.85 -1.99
C HIS A 181 6.66 16.62 -3.10
N ASN A 182 7.93 16.30 -3.41
CA ASN A 182 8.61 16.86 -4.56
C ASN A 182 8.10 16.26 -5.88
N PHE A 183 7.73 15.00 -5.87
CA PHE A 183 7.15 14.34 -7.03
C PHE A 183 5.64 14.59 -7.11
N TRP A 184 4.89 14.39 -6.04
CA TRP A 184 3.43 14.58 -5.97
C TRP A 184 3.08 16.06 -5.69
N ASP A 185 3.52 16.92 -6.59
CA ASP A 185 3.30 18.37 -6.55
C ASP A 185 2.60 18.82 -7.83
N ARG A 186 1.39 19.37 -7.70
CA ARG A 186 0.56 19.84 -8.81
C ARG A 186 1.24 20.97 -9.61
N SER A 187 2.06 21.79 -8.94
CA SER A 187 2.79 22.91 -9.58
C SER A 187 3.85 22.42 -10.55
N LYS A 188 4.38 21.22 -10.32
CA LYS A 188 5.41 20.58 -11.16
C LYS A 188 4.87 19.80 -12.35
N VAL A 189 3.56 19.73 -12.52
CA VAL A 189 2.95 19.19 -13.74
C VAL A 189 2.87 20.34 -14.74
N SER A 190 3.67 20.26 -15.79
CA SER A 190 3.76 21.32 -16.81
C SER A 190 2.45 21.53 -17.57
N ALA A 191 2.28 22.69 -18.18
CA ALA A 191 1.10 22.96 -19.00
C ALA A 191 1.00 21.99 -20.19
N ALA A 192 2.12 21.60 -20.79
CA ALA A 192 2.15 20.61 -21.87
C ALA A 192 1.67 19.23 -21.39
N GLU A 193 2.16 18.74 -20.25
CA GLU A 193 1.69 17.48 -19.65
C GLU A 193 0.18 17.54 -19.35
N LYS A 194 -0.31 18.64 -18.76
CA LYS A 194 -1.74 18.84 -18.49
C LYS A 194 -2.58 18.74 -19.74
N ASN A 195 -2.18 19.40 -20.82
CA ASN A 195 -2.91 19.39 -22.10
C ASN A 195 -2.89 17.98 -22.71
N THR A 196 -1.73 17.33 -22.77
CA THR A 196 -1.61 15.95 -23.28
C THR A 196 -2.52 14.99 -22.52
N ILE A 197 -2.55 15.08 -21.20
CA ILE A 197 -3.42 14.23 -20.36
C ILE A 197 -4.89 14.54 -20.61
N ARG A 198 -5.27 15.80 -20.67
CA ARG A 198 -6.66 16.20 -20.90
C ARG A 198 -7.18 15.72 -22.26
N GLU A 199 -6.36 15.80 -23.31
CA GLU A 199 -6.69 15.25 -24.63
C GLU A 199 -6.78 13.74 -24.61
N LYS A 200 -5.75 13.05 -24.12
CA LYS A 200 -5.65 11.59 -24.07
C LYS A 200 -6.85 10.96 -23.35
N TYR A 201 -7.25 11.55 -22.24
CA TYR A 201 -8.32 11.02 -21.38
C TYR A 201 -9.66 11.71 -21.59
N GLN A 202 -9.76 12.67 -22.53
CA GLN A 202 -11.00 13.41 -22.85
C GLN A 202 -11.58 14.16 -21.63
N LEU A 203 -10.72 14.71 -20.76
CA LEU A 203 -11.14 15.36 -19.51
C LEU A 203 -11.89 16.68 -19.72
N TRP A 204 -11.85 17.25 -20.91
CA TRP A 204 -12.63 18.45 -21.26
C TRP A 204 -14.12 18.20 -21.44
N SER A 205 -14.47 16.96 -21.78
CA SER A 205 -15.83 16.60 -22.19
C SER A 205 -16.65 15.98 -21.07
N TYR A 206 -15.97 15.54 -19.99
CA TYR A 206 -16.61 14.76 -18.95
C TYR A 206 -16.15 15.16 -17.56
N PHE A 207 -17.04 15.06 -16.58
CA PHE A 207 -16.70 15.00 -15.17
C PHE A 207 -16.02 13.65 -14.88
N SER A 208 -14.75 13.69 -14.56
CA SER A 208 -13.87 12.50 -14.62
C SER A 208 -13.50 12.00 -13.25
N LEU A 209 -13.85 10.75 -12.95
CA LEU A 209 -13.50 10.09 -11.71
C LEU A 209 -12.49 8.96 -11.97
N LEU A 210 -11.45 8.92 -11.16
CA LEU A 210 -10.34 7.96 -11.28
C LEU A 210 -10.32 6.98 -10.12
N TYR A 211 -10.21 5.69 -10.44
CA TYR A 211 -9.78 4.64 -9.54
C TYR A 211 -8.41 4.13 -9.97
N PHE A 212 -7.39 4.19 -9.12
CA PHE A 212 -6.05 3.73 -9.46
C PHE A 212 -5.45 2.87 -8.35
N TRP A 213 -5.73 1.59 -8.37
CA TRP A 213 -5.14 0.64 -7.43
C TRP A 213 -5.30 -0.81 -7.91
N HIS A 214 -4.78 -1.75 -7.11
CA HIS A 214 -4.99 -3.16 -7.37
C HIS A 214 -6.41 -3.61 -6.99
N THR A 215 -6.86 -4.71 -7.58
CA THR A 215 -8.23 -5.23 -7.49
C THR A 215 -8.50 -6.10 -6.24
N GLY A 216 -7.71 -5.93 -5.17
CA GLY A 216 -7.91 -6.65 -3.91
C GLY A 216 -9.25 -6.30 -3.24
N ILE A 217 -9.83 -7.27 -2.53
CA ILE A 217 -11.10 -7.08 -1.81
C ILE A 217 -11.02 -5.90 -0.83
N SER A 218 -9.88 -5.75 -0.12
CA SER A 218 -9.67 -4.65 0.83
C SER A 218 -9.76 -3.26 0.20
N LYS A 219 -9.66 -3.16 -1.13
CA LYS A 219 -9.69 -1.87 -1.85
C LYS A 219 -11.10 -1.43 -2.26
N GLY A 220 -12.13 -2.23 -1.92
CA GLY A 220 -13.53 -1.87 -2.12
C GLY A 220 -13.97 -1.74 -3.58
N ILE A 221 -13.20 -2.28 -4.53
CA ILE A 221 -13.52 -2.23 -5.96
C ILE A 221 -14.89 -2.81 -6.26
N ASP A 222 -15.33 -3.83 -5.50
CA ASP A 222 -16.62 -4.47 -5.68
C ASP A 222 -17.77 -3.47 -5.49
N THR A 223 -17.71 -2.60 -4.48
CA THR A 223 -18.70 -1.54 -4.25
C THR A 223 -18.74 -0.54 -5.41
N LEU A 224 -17.57 -0.17 -5.94
CA LEU A 224 -17.52 0.73 -7.10
C LEU A 224 -18.11 0.07 -8.35
N LEU A 225 -17.78 -1.20 -8.63
CA LEU A 225 -18.34 -1.93 -9.78
C LEU A 225 -19.86 -2.02 -9.72
N GLU A 226 -20.44 -2.26 -8.55
CA GLU A 226 -21.90 -2.29 -8.36
C GLU A 226 -22.56 -0.95 -8.64
N ALA A 227 -21.85 0.16 -8.48
CA ALA A 227 -22.35 1.50 -8.74
C ALA A 227 -22.17 1.94 -10.21
N VAL A 228 -21.28 1.33 -10.99
CA VAL A 228 -20.94 1.74 -12.37
C VAL A 228 -22.18 1.94 -13.26
N PRO A 229 -23.12 0.96 -13.37
CA PRO A 229 -24.29 1.14 -14.25
C PRO A 229 -25.13 2.34 -13.86
N GLU A 230 -25.39 2.52 -12.58
CA GLU A 230 -26.23 3.58 -12.06
C GLU A 230 -25.56 4.95 -12.17
N LEU A 231 -24.27 5.06 -11.88
CA LEU A 231 -23.49 6.28 -12.07
C LEU A 231 -23.55 6.78 -13.51
N LEU A 232 -23.37 5.88 -14.48
CA LEU A 232 -23.32 6.23 -15.90
C LEU A 232 -24.71 6.52 -16.51
N THR A 233 -25.75 5.93 -15.96
CA THR A 233 -27.13 6.21 -16.41
C THR A 233 -27.70 7.48 -15.81
N GLN A 234 -27.33 7.80 -14.56
CA GLN A 234 -27.80 9.02 -13.88
C GLN A 234 -27.04 10.30 -14.28
N SER A 235 -25.85 10.17 -14.89
CA SER A 235 -24.98 11.30 -15.24
C SER A 235 -24.38 11.11 -16.63
N GLU A 236 -24.93 11.79 -17.64
CA GLU A 236 -24.47 11.71 -19.03
C GLU A 236 -23.08 12.34 -19.23
N ASP A 237 -22.71 13.27 -18.36
CA ASP A 237 -21.42 13.96 -18.36
C ASP A 237 -20.34 13.25 -17.55
N LEU A 238 -20.64 12.11 -16.90
CA LEU A 238 -19.68 11.37 -16.07
C LEU A 238 -18.89 10.36 -16.89
N GLN A 239 -17.56 10.33 -16.72
CA GLN A 239 -16.71 9.22 -17.12
C GLN A 239 -16.00 8.59 -15.92
N LEU A 240 -15.71 7.30 -16.04
CA LEU A 240 -14.96 6.52 -15.05
C LEU A 240 -13.67 6.02 -15.67
N ILE A 241 -12.55 6.31 -15.03
CA ILE A 241 -11.23 5.89 -15.45
C ILE A 241 -10.69 4.91 -14.42
N PHE A 242 -10.38 3.69 -14.86
CA PHE A 242 -9.76 2.68 -14.03
C PHE A 242 -8.30 2.49 -14.45
N ASN A 243 -7.37 2.63 -13.52
CA ASN A 243 -5.99 2.22 -13.70
C ASN A 243 -5.68 1.08 -12.73
N PHE A 244 -5.78 -0.15 -13.20
CA PHE A 244 -5.51 -1.33 -12.40
C PHE A 244 -4.01 -1.62 -12.30
N ILE A 245 -3.51 -1.72 -11.09
CA ILE A 245 -2.18 -2.30 -10.83
C ILE A 245 -2.35 -3.83 -10.83
N PRO A 246 -1.55 -4.58 -11.58
CA PRO A 246 -1.72 -6.04 -11.73
C PRO A 246 -1.84 -6.78 -10.39
N ALA A 247 -2.88 -7.57 -10.22
CA ALA A 247 -3.19 -8.34 -9.03
C ALA A 247 -3.93 -9.64 -9.36
N GLN A 248 -4.11 -10.52 -8.37
CA GLN A 248 -4.72 -11.85 -8.57
C GLN A 248 -6.16 -11.82 -9.11
N ARG A 249 -6.93 -10.77 -8.78
CA ARG A 249 -8.34 -10.64 -9.19
C ARG A 249 -8.57 -9.84 -10.46
N ASP A 250 -7.53 -9.43 -11.16
CA ASP A 250 -7.68 -8.54 -12.33
C ASP A 250 -8.58 -9.11 -13.42
N THR A 251 -8.38 -10.38 -13.76
CA THR A 251 -9.19 -11.04 -14.78
C THR A 251 -10.66 -11.12 -14.36
N GLU A 252 -10.94 -11.53 -13.13
CA GLU A 252 -12.29 -11.57 -12.55
C GLU A 252 -12.96 -10.20 -12.60
N ILE A 253 -12.27 -9.17 -12.13
CA ILE A 253 -12.79 -7.80 -12.06
C ILE A 253 -13.05 -7.23 -13.46
N LYS A 254 -12.17 -7.46 -14.42
CA LYS A 254 -12.36 -7.02 -15.81
C LYS A 254 -13.55 -7.71 -16.48
N ILE A 255 -13.70 -9.03 -16.29
CA ILE A 255 -14.85 -9.78 -16.81
C ILE A 255 -16.14 -9.23 -16.19
N ARG A 256 -16.16 -9.03 -14.88
CA ARG A 256 -17.33 -8.46 -14.19
C ARG A 256 -17.66 -7.06 -14.68
N LEU A 257 -16.66 -6.20 -14.84
CA LEU A 257 -16.86 -4.85 -15.40
C LEU A 257 -17.43 -4.91 -16.81
N SER A 258 -16.86 -5.74 -17.71
CA SER A 258 -17.38 -5.93 -19.05
C SER A 258 -18.84 -6.37 -19.05
N SER A 259 -19.20 -7.39 -18.24
CA SER A 259 -20.60 -7.85 -18.12
C SER A 259 -21.56 -6.80 -17.55
N LEU A 260 -21.09 -5.86 -16.76
CA LEU A 260 -21.91 -4.73 -16.29
C LEU A 260 -22.10 -3.70 -17.40
N LEU A 261 -21.07 -3.43 -18.19
CA LEU A 261 -21.14 -2.48 -19.31
C LEU A 261 -22.03 -2.98 -20.46
N GLU A 262 -22.13 -4.29 -20.68
CA GLU A 262 -23.07 -4.89 -21.66
C GLU A 262 -24.54 -4.66 -21.31
N LYS A 263 -24.85 -4.34 -20.05
CA LYS A 263 -26.23 -4.12 -19.55
C LYS A 263 -26.69 -2.66 -19.63
N ILE A 264 -25.84 -1.76 -20.07
CA ILE A 264 -26.14 -0.32 -20.20
C ILE A 264 -26.04 0.12 -21.66
N ALA A 265 -26.56 1.32 -21.96
CA ALA A 265 -26.48 1.87 -23.29
C ALA A 265 -25.03 1.95 -23.81
N PRO A 266 -24.76 1.59 -25.08
CA PRO A 266 -23.41 1.60 -25.63
C PRO A 266 -22.66 2.94 -25.45
N GLU A 267 -23.37 4.06 -25.57
CA GLU A 267 -22.78 5.39 -25.39
C GLU A 267 -22.36 5.64 -23.93
N ALA A 268 -23.11 5.12 -22.98
CA ALA A 268 -22.72 5.15 -21.56
C ALA A 268 -21.48 4.27 -21.30
N ALA A 269 -21.44 3.06 -21.89
CA ALA A 269 -20.31 2.15 -21.75
C ALA A 269 -19.00 2.73 -22.31
N LYS A 270 -19.03 3.53 -23.36
CA LYS A 270 -17.84 4.21 -23.92
C LYS A 270 -17.17 5.19 -22.96
N ARG A 271 -17.89 5.64 -21.94
CA ARG A 271 -17.37 6.56 -20.90
C ARG A 271 -16.59 5.85 -19.80
N VAL A 272 -16.41 4.53 -19.90
CA VAL A 272 -15.53 3.77 -19.03
C VAL A 272 -14.21 3.51 -19.75
N LYS A 273 -13.13 3.94 -19.15
CA LYS A 273 -11.76 3.73 -19.65
C LYS A 273 -11.01 2.83 -18.70
N VAL A 274 -10.31 1.81 -19.23
CA VAL A 274 -9.54 0.85 -18.40
C VAL A 274 -8.11 0.80 -18.85
N TYR A 275 -7.21 1.07 -17.93
CA TYR A 275 -5.76 1.03 -18.12
C TYR A 275 -5.12 0.05 -17.13
N ASN A 276 -3.88 -0.36 -17.40
CA ASN A 276 -3.15 -1.33 -16.58
C ASN A 276 -1.75 -0.81 -16.30
N GLY A 277 -1.50 -0.32 -15.10
CA GLY A 277 -0.17 0.09 -14.66
C GLY A 277 0.37 1.30 -15.44
N LEU A 278 -0.32 2.43 -15.40
CA LEU A 278 0.19 3.67 -15.99
C LEU A 278 1.55 4.05 -15.41
N PRO A 279 2.46 4.62 -16.21
CA PRO A 279 3.71 5.20 -15.73
C PRO A 279 3.43 6.21 -14.61
N LYS A 280 4.29 6.24 -13.59
CA LYS A 280 4.09 7.07 -12.40
C LYS A 280 3.95 8.57 -12.70
N SER A 281 4.72 9.07 -13.69
CA SER A 281 4.61 10.47 -14.16
C SER A 281 3.26 10.74 -14.82
N GLU A 282 2.79 9.83 -15.66
CA GLU A 282 1.48 9.95 -16.31
C GLU A 282 0.34 9.88 -15.30
N LEU A 283 0.45 8.96 -14.32
CA LEU A 283 -0.53 8.84 -13.23
C LEU A 283 -0.59 10.12 -12.40
N ARG A 284 0.57 10.69 -12.04
CA ARG A 284 0.63 11.99 -11.34
C ARG A 284 -0.11 13.08 -12.11
N ALA A 285 0.18 13.21 -13.40
CA ALA A 285 -0.45 14.22 -14.25
C ALA A 285 -1.97 13.95 -14.36
N LEU A 286 -2.41 12.69 -14.52
CA LEU A 286 -3.83 12.32 -14.58
C LEU A 286 -4.56 12.64 -13.26
N VAL A 287 -4.02 12.22 -12.12
CA VAL A 287 -4.59 12.52 -10.79
C VAL A 287 -4.73 14.03 -10.58
N SER A 288 -3.78 14.82 -11.07
CA SER A 288 -3.84 16.29 -10.95
C SER A 288 -4.92 16.94 -11.81
N GLN A 289 -5.50 16.24 -12.78
CA GLN A 289 -6.44 16.82 -13.77
C GLN A 289 -7.86 16.25 -13.69
N VAL A 290 -8.07 15.11 -13.04
CA VAL A 290 -9.43 14.57 -12.83
C VAL A 290 -10.19 15.37 -11.77
N ASP A 291 -11.52 15.31 -11.82
CA ASP A 291 -12.39 15.99 -10.88
C ASP A 291 -12.41 15.33 -9.51
N GLY A 292 -12.10 14.05 -9.45
CA GLY A 292 -11.92 13.33 -8.19
C GLY A 292 -11.38 11.93 -8.32
N VAL A 293 -10.91 11.43 -7.19
CA VAL A 293 -10.45 10.04 -7.02
C VAL A 293 -11.46 9.29 -6.16
N ILE A 294 -11.80 8.07 -6.56
CA ILE A 294 -12.64 7.15 -5.77
C ILE A 294 -11.74 6.07 -5.17
N ALA A 295 -11.70 6.01 -3.86
CA ALA A 295 -10.88 5.11 -3.08
C ALA A 295 -11.69 4.45 -1.96
N PRO A 296 -12.64 3.53 -2.26
CA PRO A 296 -13.65 3.02 -1.33
C PRO A 296 -13.12 1.88 -0.47
N SER A 297 -11.90 2.01 0.06
CA SER A 297 -11.20 0.96 0.77
C SER A 297 -11.94 0.46 2.01
N LEU A 298 -11.73 -0.81 2.29
CA LEU A 298 -12.36 -1.55 3.40
C LEU A 298 -11.39 -1.87 4.53
N SER A 299 -10.10 -1.71 4.29
CA SER A 299 -9.02 -1.84 5.28
C SER A 299 -7.74 -1.23 4.74
N GLU A 300 -7.07 -0.46 5.57
CA GLU A 300 -5.76 0.12 5.27
C GLU A 300 -4.92 0.30 6.53
N GLY A 301 -3.63 0.02 6.42
CA GLY A 301 -2.68 0.36 7.48
C GLY A 301 -2.14 1.78 7.34
N PHE A 302 -1.75 2.15 6.13
CA PHE A 302 -1.41 3.50 5.68
C PHE A 302 -1.48 3.52 4.15
N TRP A 303 -2.29 4.38 3.56
CA TRP A 303 -2.53 4.29 2.13
C TRP A 303 -1.92 5.42 1.32
N SER A 304 -0.99 5.07 0.41
CA SER A 304 -0.29 6.02 -0.46
C SER A 304 -1.24 6.74 -1.42
N VAL A 305 -2.25 6.05 -1.99
CA VAL A 305 -3.22 6.67 -2.91
C VAL A 305 -3.91 7.88 -2.31
N HIS A 306 -4.30 7.82 -1.01
CA HIS A 306 -4.91 8.97 -0.34
C HIS A 306 -3.93 10.13 -0.24
N THR A 307 -2.75 9.85 0.29
CA THR A 307 -1.74 10.88 0.54
C THR A 307 -1.19 11.46 -0.76
N GLU A 308 -1.03 10.65 -1.82
CA GLU A 308 -0.65 11.07 -3.16
C GLU A 308 -1.73 11.95 -3.83
N THR A 309 -3.00 11.54 -3.71
CA THR A 309 -4.16 12.31 -4.22
C THR A 309 -4.27 13.65 -3.53
N LEU A 310 -4.17 13.65 -2.20
CA LEU A 310 -4.29 14.86 -1.40
C LEU A 310 -3.11 15.81 -1.60
N ALA A 311 -1.89 15.29 -1.76
CA ALA A 311 -0.71 16.08 -2.09
C ALA A 311 -0.87 16.85 -3.43
N LEU A 312 -1.63 16.30 -4.37
CA LEU A 312 -2.00 16.98 -5.63
C LEU A 312 -3.21 17.92 -5.49
N GLY A 313 -3.84 18.01 -4.31
CA GLY A 313 -5.04 18.82 -4.08
C GLY A 313 -6.28 18.33 -4.84
N THR A 314 -6.30 17.06 -5.24
CA THR A 314 -7.43 16.46 -5.95
C THR A 314 -8.47 15.95 -4.96
N PRO A 315 -9.78 16.22 -5.17
CA PRO A 315 -10.83 15.73 -4.30
C PRO A 315 -10.85 14.20 -4.20
N LEU A 316 -11.18 13.67 -3.01
CA LEU A 316 -11.15 12.26 -2.70
C LEU A 316 -12.47 11.77 -2.11
N ILE A 317 -13.06 10.74 -2.71
CA ILE A 317 -14.15 9.96 -2.11
C ILE A 317 -13.51 8.72 -1.45
N THR A 318 -13.71 8.55 -0.14
CA THR A 318 -13.13 7.44 0.63
C THR A 318 -14.04 7.00 1.77
N THR A 319 -13.63 5.99 2.53
CA THR A 319 -14.35 5.48 3.70
C THR A 319 -13.69 5.92 5.00
N ALA A 320 -14.46 5.95 6.10
CA ALA A 320 -13.94 6.26 7.43
C ALA A 320 -13.59 4.97 8.21
N ILE A 321 -12.68 4.13 7.65
CA ILE A 321 -12.31 2.85 8.26
C ILE A 321 -10.79 2.75 8.50
N SER A 322 -10.40 1.98 9.51
CA SER A 322 -8.99 1.72 9.91
C SER A 322 -8.17 3.01 10.02
N SER A 323 -7.05 3.14 9.30
CA SER A 323 -6.19 4.33 9.33
C SER A 323 -6.70 5.49 8.46
N LEU A 324 -7.74 5.31 7.65
CA LEU A 324 -8.15 6.31 6.66
C LEU A 324 -8.54 7.67 7.27
N PRO A 325 -9.32 7.76 8.38
CA PRO A 325 -9.61 9.05 9.00
C PRO A 325 -8.35 9.78 9.49
N GLU A 326 -7.34 9.02 9.86
CA GLU A 326 -6.07 9.53 10.38
C GLU A 326 -5.17 10.09 9.27
N VAL A 327 -5.20 9.48 8.07
CA VAL A 327 -4.33 9.87 6.95
C VAL A 327 -5.00 10.76 5.92
N THR A 328 -6.32 10.92 6.02
CA THR A 328 -7.12 11.72 5.08
C THR A 328 -7.17 13.19 5.53
N GLY A 329 -7.08 14.09 4.59
CA GLY A 329 -7.16 15.55 4.77
C GLY A 329 -7.63 16.25 3.50
N GLY A 330 -7.61 17.59 3.45
CA GLY A 330 -7.98 18.35 2.26
C GLY A 330 -9.43 18.15 1.82
N LYS A 331 -9.68 18.12 0.50
CA LYS A 331 -11.02 18.00 -0.09
C LYS A 331 -11.49 16.56 -0.08
N THR A 332 -12.31 16.19 0.88
CA THR A 332 -12.70 14.80 1.10
C THR A 332 -14.20 14.63 1.24
N ILE A 333 -14.72 13.52 0.74
CA ILE A 333 -16.08 13.04 0.99
C ILE A 333 -15.98 11.64 1.59
N MET A 334 -16.48 11.49 2.82
CA MET A 334 -16.54 10.19 3.49
C MET A 334 -17.81 9.43 3.08
N MET A 335 -17.65 8.17 2.69
CA MET A 335 -18.75 7.25 2.40
C MET A 335 -18.75 6.07 3.38
N ARG A 336 -19.89 5.40 3.53
CA ARG A 336 -19.96 4.16 4.30
C ARG A 336 -19.31 3.00 3.53
N PRO A 337 -18.50 2.16 4.16
CA PRO A 337 -17.93 0.98 3.51
C PRO A 337 -19.02 0.01 3.07
N TRP A 338 -18.81 -0.72 1.98
CA TRP A 338 -19.77 -1.66 1.34
C TRP A 338 -21.13 -1.06 0.95
N ASP A 339 -21.27 0.25 0.90
CA ASP A 339 -22.55 0.92 0.66
C ASP A 339 -22.55 1.61 -0.68
N LYS A 340 -23.15 0.97 -1.69
CA LYS A 340 -23.34 1.52 -3.04
C LYS A 340 -24.11 2.85 -3.00
N ALA A 341 -25.19 2.95 -2.21
CA ALA A 341 -25.99 4.16 -2.15
C ALA A 341 -25.21 5.34 -1.56
N SER A 342 -24.36 5.06 -0.57
CA SER A 342 -23.43 6.06 -0.01
C SER A 342 -22.40 6.51 -1.05
N LEU A 343 -21.89 5.62 -1.91
CA LEU A 343 -20.99 5.99 -3.00
C LEU A 343 -21.69 6.87 -4.05
N LEU A 344 -22.90 6.51 -4.48
CA LEU A 344 -23.69 7.30 -5.41
C LEU A 344 -23.93 8.71 -4.87
N SER A 345 -24.33 8.82 -3.61
CA SER A 345 -24.50 10.11 -2.93
C SER A 345 -23.19 10.91 -2.86
N ALA A 346 -22.07 10.25 -2.56
CA ALA A 346 -20.75 10.90 -2.51
C ALA A 346 -20.34 11.47 -3.87
N VAL A 347 -20.61 10.77 -4.97
CA VAL A 347 -20.34 11.28 -6.33
C VAL A 347 -21.22 12.51 -6.63
N GLN A 348 -22.49 12.50 -6.24
CA GLN A 348 -23.37 13.66 -6.43
C GLN A 348 -22.91 14.89 -5.61
N LYS A 349 -22.47 14.67 -4.38
CA LYS A 349 -21.86 15.72 -3.54
C LYS A 349 -20.62 16.30 -4.19
N LEU A 350 -19.73 15.43 -4.70
CA LEU A 350 -18.51 15.85 -5.37
C LEU A 350 -18.79 16.73 -6.60
N LYS A 351 -19.78 16.35 -7.43
CA LYS A 351 -20.23 17.15 -8.60
C LYS A 351 -20.70 18.54 -8.21
N LYS A 352 -21.28 18.69 -7.02
CA LYS A 352 -21.71 19.99 -6.46
C LYS A 352 -20.62 20.71 -5.68
N SER A 353 -19.41 20.15 -5.61
CA SER A 353 -18.32 20.62 -4.74
C SER A 353 -18.69 20.68 -3.25
N GLU A 354 -19.61 19.82 -2.82
CA GLU A 354 -20.04 19.67 -1.42
C GLU A 354 -19.13 18.69 -0.69
N TYR A 355 -17.87 19.02 -0.49
CA TYR A 355 -16.90 18.20 0.24
C TYR A 355 -16.48 18.89 1.55
N GLU A 356 -16.10 18.08 2.52
CA GLU A 356 -15.48 18.60 3.72
C GLU A 356 -14.05 19.06 3.41
N SER A 357 -13.72 20.27 3.85
CA SER A 357 -12.34 20.75 3.82
C SER A 357 -11.68 20.39 5.15
N LEU A 358 -11.11 19.20 5.22
CA LEU A 358 -10.37 18.73 6.40
C LEU A 358 -9.00 19.41 6.47
N PRO A 359 -8.40 19.55 7.66
CA PRO A 359 -7.04 20.05 7.79
C PRO A 359 -6.09 19.24 6.88
N GLU A 360 -5.25 19.94 6.14
CA GLU A 360 -4.23 19.29 5.32
C GLU A 360 -3.26 18.51 6.21
N LYS A 361 -2.90 17.31 5.76
CA LYS A 361 -1.94 16.45 6.46
C LYS A 361 -0.71 16.28 5.58
N PHE A 362 0.43 16.49 6.17
CA PHE A 362 1.71 16.43 5.51
C PHE A 362 2.53 15.28 6.06
N PHE A 363 2.76 14.26 5.24
CA PHE A 363 3.56 13.09 5.58
C PHE A 363 4.89 13.17 4.84
N ASP A 364 5.87 13.76 5.50
CA ASP A 364 7.18 14.01 4.90
C ASP A 364 8.03 12.73 4.87
N ARG A 365 8.54 12.40 3.70
CA ARG A 365 9.40 11.24 3.47
C ARG A 365 10.75 11.38 4.17
N GLU A 366 11.33 12.56 4.19
CA GLU A 366 12.61 12.80 4.86
C GLU A 366 12.46 12.66 6.39
N LYS A 367 11.32 13.09 6.93
CA LYS A 367 10.99 12.88 8.34
C LYS A 367 10.86 11.38 8.64
N GLN A 368 10.17 10.60 7.81
CA GLN A 368 10.09 9.14 7.95
C GLN A 368 11.48 8.53 8.00
N TYR A 369 12.37 8.92 7.09
CA TYR A 369 13.73 8.41 7.02
C TYR A 369 14.54 8.73 8.28
N ALA A 370 14.47 9.97 8.75
CA ALA A 370 15.16 10.38 9.97
C ALA A 370 14.68 9.61 11.21
N GLU A 371 13.38 9.39 11.33
CA GLU A 371 12.79 8.62 12.44
C GLU A 371 13.16 7.13 12.38
N ILE A 372 13.22 6.53 11.18
CA ILE A 372 13.69 5.15 11.00
C ILE A 372 15.20 5.03 11.30
N GLU A 373 16.00 6.00 10.87
CA GLU A 373 17.42 6.01 11.18
C GLU A 373 17.66 6.08 12.70
N LEU A 374 16.94 6.96 13.40
CA LEU A 374 16.97 7.04 14.86
C LEU A 374 16.57 5.71 15.50
N LEU A 375 15.55 5.03 14.96
CA LEU A 375 15.14 3.71 15.41
C LEU A 375 16.26 2.67 15.22
N TYR A 376 17.00 2.71 14.11
CA TYR A 376 18.14 1.83 13.85
C TYR A 376 19.33 2.11 14.77
N GLN A 377 19.54 3.36 15.14
CA GLN A 377 20.58 3.72 16.12
C GLN A 377 20.27 3.18 17.51
N ASN A 378 19.02 3.15 17.90
CA ASN A 378 18.56 2.71 19.22
C ASN A 378 18.44 1.18 19.34
N ILE A 379 18.26 0.47 18.24
CA ILE A 379 18.04 -0.98 18.24
C ILE A 379 19.34 -1.78 18.06
N SER A 380 20.39 -1.18 17.56
CA SER A 380 21.66 -1.83 17.18
C SER A 380 22.70 -1.85 18.28
#